data_649c3979b4566dbaca76c06638414986
#
_entry.id   649c3979b4566dbaca76c06638414986
#
_cell.length_a   1.000
_cell.length_b   1.000
_cell.length_c   1.000
_cell.angle_alpha   90.00
_cell.angle_beta   90.00
_cell.angle_gamma   90.00
#
_symmetry.space_group_name_H-M   'P 1'
#
loop_
_entity.id
_entity.type
_entity.pdbx_description
1 polymer ?
#
loop_
_entity_poly.entity_id
_entity_poly.type
_entity_poly.pdbx_seq_one_letter_code
_entity_poly.pdbx_strand_id
1 'polypeptide(L)'
;MTIEKIAILGAGNGGCAAAADLTLRGFQIRLFSRSESTTVKLNKLGRIELVENGVGKKAAPFSISPHLPPVVQGVDLIVVTTPAVGHEYLAKGIAEYLSDGQKILLNPGHTGGALHFAHVLRQAGCRADVQLCETVTLTYICRMPQFGRVEVYRRTTNLRCAAFPGKHTATLVPEIQRVFPNIVPAVNVMETGFANINAIMHPAGMLGNAGWIEKTNGDFLYYREGITPSIGSWIDAIDEERREIVRRLGLQPLRFVDIFHQAGLTTVEARDTGSAYEAIHNSEANFTIKAPPSLDHRYIREDVGYGLVPMTDIGKLLGVKTPTMEALITLASTVLGVDFRLEGLTLAKMGLEGISAEQFPAILADGF
;
A
#
# COMPACT_ATOMS: atom_id res chain seq x y z
N MET A 1 -21.98 -8.74 -11.92
CA MET A 1 -22.89 -8.19 -10.88
C MET A 1 -22.56 -6.71 -10.68
N THR A 2 -23.56 -5.89 -10.37
CA THR A 2 -23.32 -4.47 -10.07
C THR A 2 -22.82 -4.35 -8.64
N ILE A 3 -21.74 -3.59 -8.41
CA ILE A 3 -21.26 -3.32 -7.05
C ILE A 3 -22.13 -2.22 -6.45
N GLU A 4 -22.81 -2.51 -5.34
CA GLU A 4 -23.67 -1.57 -4.62
C GLU A 4 -23.31 -1.47 -3.13
N LYS A 5 -22.94 -2.61 -2.52
CA LYS A 5 -22.60 -2.75 -1.10
C LYS A 5 -21.10 -2.90 -0.92
N ILE A 6 -20.49 -2.00 -0.18
CA ILE A 6 -19.03 -1.96 -0.02
C ILE A 6 -18.65 -1.98 1.45
N ALA A 7 -17.80 -2.95 1.83
CA ALA A 7 -17.12 -2.95 3.12
C ALA A 7 -15.77 -2.20 2.98
N ILE A 8 -15.46 -1.33 3.94
CA ILE A 8 -14.16 -0.66 4.03
C ILE A 8 -13.49 -1.10 5.32
N LEU A 9 -12.35 -1.78 5.21
CA LEU A 9 -11.62 -2.31 6.35
C LEU A 9 -10.46 -1.36 6.70
N GLY A 10 -10.70 -0.55 7.74
CA GLY A 10 -9.77 0.45 8.24
C GLY A 10 -10.38 1.86 8.27
N ALA A 11 -10.51 2.46 9.45
CA ALA A 11 -11.04 3.81 9.66
C ALA A 11 -9.93 4.86 9.87
N GLY A 12 -8.81 4.70 9.17
CA GLY A 12 -7.76 5.71 9.08
C GLY A 12 -8.09 6.79 8.03
N ASN A 13 -7.09 7.62 7.67
CA ASN A 13 -7.27 8.70 6.70
C ASN A 13 -7.90 8.20 5.39
N GLY A 14 -7.31 7.17 4.78
CA GLY A 14 -7.77 6.62 3.50
C GLY A 14 -9.13 5.94 3.60
N GLY A 15 -9.36 5.17 4.66
CA GLY A 15 -10.66 4.49 4.84
C GLY A 15 -11.80 5.46 5.10
N CYS A 16 -11.58 6.50 5.90
CA CYS A 16 -12.58 7.57 6.10
C CYS A 16 -12.82 8.37 4.80
N ALA A 17 -11.77 8.64 4.00
CA ALA A 17 -11.94 9.28 2.70
C ALA A 17 -12.77 8.41 1.75
N ALA A 18 -12.46 7.12 1.64
CA ALA A 18 -13.21 6.17 0.82
C ALA A 18 -14.67 6.03 1.30
N ALA A 19 -14.87 5.88 2.62
CA ALA A 19 -16.22 5.78 3.18
C ALA A 19 -17.08 7.00 2.85
N ALA A 20 -16.53 8.20 3.03
CA ALA A 20 -17.25 9.43 2.76
C ALA A 20 -17.51 9.62 1.24
N ASP A 21 -16.50 9.46 0.39
CA ASP A 21 -16.65 9.62 -1.06
C ASP A 21 -17.68 8.64 -1.63
N LEU A 22 -17.58 7.38 -1.30
CA LEU A 22 -18.46 6.36 -1.83
C LEU A 22 -19.89 6.49 -1.30
N THR A 23 -20.07 6.90 -0.03
CA THR A 23 -21.39 7.23 0.51
C THR A 23 -22.03 8.40 -0.25
N LEU A 24 -21.28 9.47 -0.52
CA LEU A 24 -21.76 10.63 -1.28
C LEU A 24 -22.13 10.28 -2.74
N ARG A 25 -21.55 9.21 -3.26
CA ARG A 25 -21.84 8.67 -4.59
C ARG A 25 -22.96 7.63 -4.61
N GLY A 26 -23.60 7.36 -3.47
CA GLY A 26 -24.80 6.52 -3.36
C GLY A 26 -24.53 5.05 -3.05
N PHE A 27 -23.28 4.62 -2.80
CA PHE A 27 -22.97 3.26 -2.37
C PHE A 27 -23.40 3.01 -0.92
N GLN A 28 -23.81 1.78 -0.62
CA GLN A 28 -24.09 1.33 0.75
C GLN A 28 -22.77 0.93 1.44
N ILE A 29 -22.31 1.75 2.37
CA ILE A 29 -21.01 1.60 2.99
C ILE A 29 -21.11 0.96 4.37
N ARG A 30 -20.26 -0.04 4.64
CA ARG A 30 -19.99 -0.59 5.97
C ARG A 30 -18.52 -0.40 6.29
N LEU A 31 -18.22 0.30 7.37
CA LEU A 31 -16.87 0.64 7.78
C LEU A 31 -16.45 -0.23 8.98
N PHE A 32 -15.26 -0.79 8.93
CA PHE A 32 -14.64 -1.50 10.04
C PHE A 32 -13.56 -0.68 10.70
N SER A 33 -13.53 -0.66 12.01
CA SER A 33 -12.40 -0.18 12.80
C SER A 33 -12.15 -1.13 13.96
N ARG A 34 -10.94 -1.69 14.05
CA ARG A 34 -10.52 -2.51 15.20
C ARG A 34 -10.60 -1.75 16.54
N SER A 35 -10.50 -0.41 16.50
CA SER A 35 -10.59 0.45 17.68
C SER A 35 -12.04 0.70 18.04
N GLU A 36 -12.49 0.15 19.17
CA GLU A 36 -13.83 0.42 19.73
C GLU A 36 -14.04 1.93 19.97
N SER A 37 -13.01 2.61 20.49
CA SER A 37 -13.09 4.05 20.76
C SER A 37 -13.32 4.85 19.47
N THR A 38 -12.68 4.46 18.35
CA THR A 38 -12.93 5.06 17.03
C THR A 38 -14.35 4.79 16.57
N THR A 39 -14.83 3.57 16.72
CA THR A 39 -16.20 3.16 16.35
C THR A 39 -17.24 3.95 17.14
N VAL A 40 -17.10 4.04 18.46
CA VAL A 40 -18.01 4.81 19.33
C VAL A 40 -18.03 6.29 18.94
N LYS A 41 -16.85 6.90 18.71
CA LYS A 41 -16.75 8.31 18.32
C LYS A 41 -17.39 8.58 16.95
N LEU A 42 -17.16 7.74 15.94
CA LEU A 42 -17.76 7.91 14.62
C LEU A 42 -19.27 7.67 14.63
N ASN A 43 -19.75 6.67 15.38
CA ASN A 43 -21.19 6.44 15.55
C ASN A 43 -21.87 7.65 16.23
N LYS A 44 -21.26 8.23 17.26
CA LYS A 44 -21.76 9.43 17.93
C LYS A 44 -21.78 10.63 16.99
N LEU A 45 -20.78 10.76 16.12
CA LEU A 45 -20.72 11.84 15.14
C LEU A 45 -21.76 11.66 14.02
N GLY A 46 -22.11 10.41 13.68
CA GLY A 46 -23.11 10.02 12.68
C GLY A 46 -22.78 10.43 11.24
N ARG A 47 -21.59 10.95 10.99
CA ARG A 47 -21.15 11.42 9.67
C ARG A 47 -19.63 11.52 9.58
N ILE A 48 -19.12 11.53 8.35
CA ILE A 48 -17.76 11.95 8.03
C ILE A 48 -17.84 13.15 7.09
N GLU A 49 -17.11 14.21 7.37
CA GLU A 49 -16.98 15.36 6.48
C GLU A 49 -15.81 15.11 5.52
N LEU A 50 -16.11 15.08 4.22
CA LEU A 50 -15.13 15.03 3.15
C LEU A 50 -14.88 16.44 2.63
N VAL A 51 -13.65 16.90 2.72
CA VAL A 51 -13.23 18.20 2.17
C VAL A 51 -12.35 17.97 0.96
N GLU A 52 -12.72 18.49 -0.18
CA GLU A 52 -11.97 18.42 -1.43
C GLU A 52 -12.03 19.80 -2.11
N ASN A 53 -10.89 20.35 -2.50
CA ASN A 53 -10.77 21.70 -3.08
C ASN A 53 -11.43 22.80 -2.21
N GLY A 54 -11.29 22.69 -0.89
CA GLY A 54 -11.87 23.64 0.07
C GLY A 54 -13.37 23.49 0.31
N VAL A 55 -14.05 22.58 -0.41
CA VAL A 55 -15.49 22.33 -0.27
C VAL A 55 -15.75 21.12 0.62
N GLY A 56 -16.42 21.32 1.74
CA GLY A 56 -16.80 20.26 2.68
C GLY A 56 -18.18 19.68 2.36
N LYS A 57 -18.28 18.33 2.28
CA LYS A 57 -19.53 17.59 2.13
C LYS A 57 -19.67 16.58 3.26
N LYS A 58 -20.85 16.47 3.85
CA LYS A 58 -21.13 15.53 4.95
C LYS A 58 -21.69 14.23 4.39
N ALA A 59 -20.98 13.14 4.61
CA ALA A 59 -21.39 11.79 4.22
C ALA A 59 -22.11 11.11 5.39
N ALA A 60 -23.35 10.74 5.19
CA ALA A 60 -24.23 9.93 6.04
C ALA A 60 -25.41 9.44 5.18
N PRO A 61 -26.01 8.26 5.42
CA PRO A 61 -25.66 7.29 6.45
C PRO A 61 -24.55 6.32 5.99
N PHE A 62 -23.81 5.81 6.93
CA PHE A 62 -22.97 4.61 6.81
C PHE A 62 -23.04 3.85 8.12
N SER A 63 -22.71 2.55 8.10
CA SER A 63 -22.58 1.78 9.34
C SER A 63 -21.12 1.56 9.68
N ILE A 64 -20.78 1.55 10.98
CA ILE A 64 -19.45 1.24 11.45
C ILE A 64 -19.52 0.21 12.59
N SER A 65 -18.61 -0.78 12.56
CA SER A 65 -18.52 -1.84 13.54
C SER A 65 -17.07 -2.17 13.90
N PRO A 66 -16.77 -2.58 15.16
CA PRO A 66 -15.49 -3.14 15.52
C PRO A 66 -15.42 -4.66 15.24
N HIS A 67 -16.50 -5.26 14.72
CA HIS A 67 -16.61 -6.68 14.38
C HIS A 67 -16.65 -6.85 12.86
N LEU A 68 -15.83 -7.79 12.34
CA LEU A 68 -15.72 -8.05 10.91
C LEU A 68 -16.98 -8.68 10.27
N PRO A 69 -17.65 -9.68 10.91
CA PRO A 69 -18.77 -10.38 10.27
C PRO A 69 -19.87 -9.43 9.76
N PRO A 70 -20.43 -8.52 10.57
CA PRO A 70 -21.51 -7.64 10.10
C PRO A 70 -21.05 -6.66 9.02
N VAL A 71 -19.74 -6.44 8.88
CA VAL A 71 -19.20 -5.55 7.87
C VAL A 71 -19.04 -6.25 6.52
N VAL A 72 -18.54 -7.49 6.52
CA VAL A 72 -18.13 -8.18 5.27
C VAL A 72 -19.20 -9.13 4.69
N GLN A 73 -20.14 -9.61 5.48
CA GLN A 73 -21.17 -10.53 4.99
C GLN A 73 -22.13 -9.86 4.02
N GLY A 74 -22.30 -10.45 2.83
CA GLY A 74 -23.27 -10.02 1.83
C GLY A 74 -22.98 -8.65 1.20
N VAL A 75 -21.71 -8.19 1.20
CA VAL A 75 -21.24 -7.06 0.40
C VAL A 75 -20.69 -7.55 -0.93
N ASP A 76 -20.66 -6.68 -1.94
CA ASP A 76 -20.15 -7.00 -3.27
C ASP A 76 -18.63 -6.78 -3.36
N LEU A 77 -18.12 -5.76 -2.64
CA LEU A 77 -16.71 -5.37 -2.63
C LEU A 77 -16.22 -5.12 -1.20
N ILE A 78 -15.05 -5.65 -0.89
CA ILE A 78 -14.30 -5.38 0.34
C ILE A 78 -13.05 -4.57 -0.02
N VAL A 79 -12.92 -3.36 0.51
CA VAL A 79 -11.76 -2.49 0.30
C VAL A 79 -10.92 -2.45 1.57
N VAL A 80 -9.69 -2.95 1.49
CA VAL A 80 -8.74 -2.95 2.60
C VAL A 80 -7.87 -1.71 2.51
N THR A 81 -7.96 -0.83 3.51
CA THR A 81 -7.22 0.46 3.56
C THR A 81 -6.26 0.55 4.74
N THR A 82 -5.98 -0.59 5.36
CA THR A 82 -5.00 -0.68 6.46
C THR A 82 -3.58 -0.78 5.92
N PRO A 83 -2.57 -0.43 6.73
CA PRO A 83 -1.19 -0.78 6.45
C PRO A 83 -1.01 -2.30 6.25
N ALA A 84 0.03 -2.71 5.50
CA ALA A 84 0.31 -4.11 5.17
C ALA A 84 0.45 -5.02 6.41
N VAL A 85 0.97 -4.49 7.51
CA VAL A 85 1.07 -5.19 8.81
C VAL A 85 -0.30 -5.66 9.37
N GLY A 86 -1.39 -5.10 8.87
CA GLY A 86 -2.76 -5.47 9.26
C GLY A 86 -3.41 -6.51 8.33
N HIS A 87 -2.81 -6.82 7.19
CA HIS A 87 -3.44 -7.65 6.17
C HIS A 87 -3.68 -9.08 6.65
N GLU A 88 -2.71 -9.69 7.33
CA GLU A 88 -2.86 -11.05 7.88
C GLU A 88 -4.02 -11.14 8.86
N TYR A 89 -4.12 -10.20 9.80
CA TYR A 89 -5.23 -10.15 10.75
C TYR A 89 -6.59 -10.06 10.06
N LEU A 90 -6.69 -9.20 9.04
CA LEU A 90 -7.94 -9.01 8.29
C LEU A 90 -8.27 -10.25 7.47
N ALA A 91 -7.31 -10.81 6.73
CA ALA A 91 -7.54 -12.00 5.91
C ALA A 91 -8.02 -13.20 6.77
N LYS A 92 -7.35 -13.45 7.91
CA LYS A 92 -7.79 -14.49 8.86
C LYS A 92 -9.20 -14.22 9.40
N GLY A 93 -9.46 -12.96 9.78
CA GLY A 93 -10.71 -12.59 10.42
C GLY A 93 -11.94 -12.55 9.50
N ILE A 94 -11.75 -12.50 8.17
CA ILE A 94 -12.86 -12.49 7.21
C ILE A 94 -13.08 -13.84 6.53
N ALA A 95 -12.11 -14.76 6.56
CA ALA A 95 -12.06 -15.96 5.74
C ALA A 95 -13.32 -16.81 5.80
N GLU A 96 -13.89 -17.03 6.99
CA GLU A 96 -15.11 -17.85 7.19
C GLU A 96 -16.41 -17.14 6.81
N TYR A 97 -16.38 -15.82 6.62
CA TYR A 97 -17.55 -14.99 6.32
C TYR A 97 -17.67 -14.60 4.85
N LEU A 98 -16.69 -14.98 4.04
CA LEU A 98 -16.68 -14.70 2.60
C LEU A 98 -17.65 -15.61 1.86
N SER A 99 -18.17 -15.11 0.74
CA SER A 99 -19.08 -15.81 -0.16
C SER A 99 -18.59 -15.73 -1.61
N ASP A 100 -18.99 -16.69 -2.43
CA ASP A 100 -18.62 -16.73 -3.85
C ASP A 100 -18.98 -15.43 -4.57
N GLY A 101 -18.07 -15.00 -5.44
CA GLY A 101 -18.22 -13.79 -6.25
C GLY A 101 -17.92 -12.48 -5.54
N GLN A 102 -17.64 -12.48 -4.23
CA GLN A 102 -17.18 -11.29 -3.54
C GLN A 102 -15.81 -10.84 -4.06
N LYS A 103 -15.62 -9.53 -4.13
CA LYS A 103 -14.38 -8.90 -4.59
C LYS A 103 -13.64 -8.29 -3.42
N ILE A 104 -12.32 -8.41 -3.45
CA ILE A 104 -11.42 -7.82 -2.44
C ILE A 104 -10.42 -6.92 -3.16
N LEU A 105 -10.34 -5.68 -2.74
CA LEU A 105 -9.37 -4.69 -3.22
C LEU A 105 -8.44 -4.29 -2.07
N LEU A 106 -7.15 -4.62 -2.19
CA LEU A 106 -6.12 -4.05 -1.32
C LEU A 106 -5.75 -2.66 -1.84
N ASN A 107 -5.97 -1.65 -1.04
CA ASN A 107 -5.74 -0.25 -1.43
C ASN A 107 -4.91 0.49 -0.37
N PRO A 108 -3.55 0.33 -0.43
CA PRO A 108 -2.75 -0.44 -1.39
C PRO A 108 -2.46 -1.89 -0.95
N GLY A 109 -1.90 -2.69 -1.91
CA GLY A 109 -1.42 -4.05 -1.63
C GLY A 109 -0.01 -4.10 -1.01
N HIS A 110 0.86 -3.16 -1.34
CA HIS A 110 2.30 -3.21 -1.09
C HIS A 110 3.01 -4.33 -1.86
N THR A 111 4.30 -4.60 -1.58
CA THR A 111 5.06 -5.61 -2.32
C THR A 111 4.65 -7.03 -1.89
N GLY A 112 4.02 -7.78 -2.79
CA GLY A 112 3.57 -9.15 -2.52
C GLY A 112 2.32 -9.27 -1.65
N GLY A 113 1.61 -8.16 -1.40
CA GLY A 113 0.45 -8.14 -0.50
C GLY A 113 -0.71 -9.00 -0.96
N ALA A 114 -1.04 -9.01 -2.25
CA ALA A 114 -2.11 -9.87 -2.77
C ALA A 114 -1.75 -11.36 -2.67
N LEU A 115 -0.50 -11.75 -2.92
CA LEU A 115 -0.02 -13.11 -2.69
C LEU A 115 -0.20 -13.52 -1.23
N HIS A 116 0.28 -12.68 -0.31
CA HIS A 116 0.14 -12.90 1.12
C HIS A 116 -1.34 -13.02 1.55
N PHE A 117 -2.16 -12.07 1.12
CA PHE A 117 -3.59 -12.06 1.49
C PHE A 117 -4.30 -13.31 1.01
N ALA A 118 -4.08 -13.72 -0.25
CA ALA A 118 -4.63 -14.94 -0.83
C ALA A 118 -4.15 -16.20 -0.09
N HIS A 119 -2.84 -16.28 0.21
CA HIS A 119 -2.26 -17.38 0.97
C HIS A 119 -2.88 -17.50 2.37
N VAL A 120 -3.03 -16.39 3.08
CA VAL A 120 -3.65 -16.36 4.43
C VAL A 120 -5.12 -16.75 4.39
N LEU A 121 -5.90 -16.28 3.40
CA LEU A 121 -7.29 -16.72 3.22
C LEU A 121 -7.37 -18.24 3.04
N ARG A 122 -6.51 -18.80 2.20
CA ARG A 122 -6.44 -20.25 1.96
C ARG A 122 -6.07 -21.02 3.24
N GLN A 123 -5.03 -20.57 3.96
CA GLN A 123 -4.63 -21.18 5.24
C GLN A 123 -5.73 -21.10 6.31
N ALA A 124 -6.49 -20.01 6.33
CA ALA A 124 -7.63 -19.84 7.25
C ALA A 124 -8.89 -20.64 6.83
N GLY A 125 -8.79 -21.47 5.78
CA GLY A 125 -9.87 -22.35 5.33
C GLY A 125 -10.97 -21.67 4.53
N CYS A 126 -10.72 -20.50 3.93
CA CYS A 126 -11.66 -19.87 3.00
C CYS A 126 -11.96 -20.82 1.83
N ARG A 127 -13.23 -21.14 1.62
CA ARG A 127 -13.70 -21.99 0.51
C ARG A 127 -14.44 -21.19 -0.57
N ALA A 128 -14.72 -19.93 -0.30
CA ALA A 128 -15.42 -19.07 -1.24
C ALA A 128 -14.53 -18.73 -2.45
N ASP A 129 -15.12 -18.75 -3.64
CA ASP A 129 -14.50 -18.25 -4.86
C ASP A 129 -14.52 -16.71 -4.86
N VAL A 130 -13.47 -16.11 -4.31
CA VAL A 130 -13.32 -14.65 -4.21
C VAL A 130 -12.34 -14.13 -5.24
N GLN A 131 -12.59 -12.90 -5.71
CA GLN A 131 -11.72 -12.22 -6.66
C GLN A 131 -10.90 -11.16 -5.93
N LEU A 132 -9.58 -11.31 -5.96
CA LEU A 132 -8.64 -10.42 -5.26
C LEU A 132 -7.87 -9.55 -6.25
N CYS A 133 -7.75 -8.25 -5.94
CA CYS A 133 -6.86 -7.34 -6.65
C CYS A 133 -6.20 -6.34 -5.70
N GLU A 134 -5.17 -5.67 -6.18
CA GLU A 134 -4.45 -4.65 -5.42
C GLU A 134 -4.09 -3.44 -6.26
N THR A 135 -3.95 -2.28 -5.60
CA THR A 135 -3.41 -1.07 -6.21
C THR A 135 -1.99 -0.79 -5.73
N VAL A 136 -1.23 -0.08 -6.56
CA VAL A 136 0.14 0.39 -6.26
C VAL A 136 0.20 1.22 -4.98
N THR A 137 -0.76 2.12 -4.82
CA THR A 137 -0.83 3.05 -3.68
C THR A 137 -2.28 3.35 -3.34
N LEU A 138 -2.50 4.15 -2.31
CA LEU A 138 -3.84 4.58 -1.89
C LEU A 138 -4.51 5.47 -2.96
N THR A 139 -5.81 5.29 -3.15
CA THR A 139 -6.61 6.11 -4.08
C THR A 139 -6.60 7.60 -3.73
N TYR A 140 -6.56 7.92 -2.43
CA TYR A 140 -6.67 9.29 -1.91
C TYR A 140 -5.38 9.73 -1.22
N ILE A 141 -4.80 10.85 -1.66
CA ILE A 141 -3.78 11.58 -0.91
C ILE A 141 -4.54 12.48 0.05
N CYS A 142 -4.63 12.06 1.31
CA CYS A 142 -5.53 12.68 2.29
C CYS A 142 -4.95 12.68 3.70
N ARG A 143 -5.51 13.56 4.54
CA ARG A 143 -5.25 13.61 5.99
C ARG A 143 -6.55 13.86 6.73
N MET A 144 -6.60 13.49 7.99
CA MET A 144 -7.70 13.74 8.89
C MET A 144 -7.23 14.69 10.01
N PRO A 145 -7.18 16.00 9.74
CA PRO A 145 -6.68 17.00 10.69
C PRO A 145 -7.55 17.10 11.96
N GLN A 146 -8.81 16.77 11.82
CA GLN A 146 -9.78 16.68 12.90
C GLN A 146 -10.54 15.37 12.77
N PHE A 147 -10.81 14.70 13.89
CA PHE A 147 -11.55 13.45 13.90
C PHE A 147 -12.92 13.59 13.20
N GLY A 148 -13.17 12.72 12.22
CA GLY A 148 -14.40 12.76 11.41
C GLY A 148 -14.43 13.81 10.29
N ARG A 149 -13.32 14.56 10.08
CA ARG A 149 -13.11 15.47 8.96
C ARG A 149 -11.88 15.05 8.20
N VAL A 150 -12.05 14.57 6.96
CA VAL A 150 -10.96 14.14 6.09
C VAL A 150 -10.79 15.12 4.94
N GLU A 151 -9.56 15.58 4.74
CA GLU A 151 -9.17 16.47 3.64
C GLU A 151 -8.45 15.66 2.57
N VAL A 152 -9.05 15.63 1.37
CA VAL A 152 -8.45 15.01 0.18
C VAL A 152 -7.76 16.11 -0.61
N TYR A 153 -6.44 16.07 -0.59
CA TYR A 153 -5.61 17.01 -1.35
C TYR A 153 -5.59 16.67 -2.82
N ARG A 154 -5.61 15.36 -3.12
CA ARG A 154 -5.55 14.85 -4.49
C ARG A 154 -6.08 13.41 -4.56
N ARG A 155 -6.62 13.05 -5.71
CA ARG A 155 -6.88 11.64 -6.08
C ARG A 155 -5.74 11.16 -6.97
N THR A 156 -5.18 9.98 -6.67
CA THR A 156 -4.13 9.39 -7.49
C THR A 156 -4.67 9.10 -8.88
N THR A 157 -4.03 9.63 -9.91
CA THR A 157 -4.39 9.39 -11.32
C THR A 157 -3.64 8.17 -11.86
N ASN A 158 -4.21 7.50 -12.87
CA ASN A 158 -3.62 6.31 -13.50
C ASN A 158 -3.15 5.27 -12.46
N LEU A 159 -3.98 5.05 -11.43
CA LEU A 159 -3.69 4.15 -10.33
C LEU A 159 -3.68 2.70 -10.84
N ARG A 160 -2.49 2.12 -11.01
CA ARG A 160 -2.35 0.75 -11.50
C ARG A 160 -2.93 -0.24 -10.51
N CYS A 161 -3.67 -1.21 -11.07
CA CYS A 161 -4.33 -2.27 -10.32
C CYS A 161 -4.17 -3.61 -11.06
N ALA A 162 -3.86 -4.65 -10.33
CA ALA A 162 -3.79 -6.01 -10.86
C ALA A 162 -4.53 -6.99 -9.97
N ALA A 163 -5.08 -8.04 -10.58
CA ALA A 163 -5.65 -9.16 -9.84
C ALA A 163 -4.59 -10.22 -9.51
N PHE A 164 -4.86 -10.98 -8.45
CA PHE A 164 -4.22 -12.25 -8.19
C PHE A 164 -5.30 -13.34 -8.05
N PRO A 165 -5.27 -14.40 -8.86
CA PRO A 165 -4.39 -14.66 -10.01
C PRO A 165 -4.50 -13.62 -11.13
N GLY A 166 -3.38 -13.40 -11.86
CA GLY A 166 -3.25 -12.38 -12.90
C GLY A 166 -4.24 -12.51 -14.05
N LYS A 167 -4.64 -13.75 -14.38
CA LYS A 167 -5.68 -14.05 -15.41
C LYS A 167 -7.01 -13.34 -15.20
N HIS A 168 -7.31 -12.93 -13.96
CA HIS A 168 -8.55 -12.20 -13.65
C HIS A 168 -8.44 -10.68 -13.82
N THR A 169 -7.25 -10.12 -14.09
CA THR A 169 -7.06 -8.66 -14.22
C THR A 169 -7.98 -8.06 -15.28
N ALA A 170 -8.08 -8.69 -16.46
CA ALA A 170 -8.87 -8.18 -17.57
C ALA A 170 -10.39 -8.13 -17.28
N THR A 171 -10.89 -8.96 -16.38
CA THR A 171 -12.31 -9.01 -16.01
C THR A 171 -12.62 -8.22 -14.75
N LEU A 172 -11.76 -8.32 -13.71
CA LEU A 172 -12.00 -7.71 -12.42
C LEU A 172 -11.73 -6.20 -12.42
N VAL A 173 -10.61 -5.75 -13.00
CA VAL A 173 -10.24 -4.32 -12.96
C VAL A 173 -11.31 -3.41 -13.57
N PRO A 174 -11.96 -3.72 -14.70
CA PRO A 174 -13.07 -2.91 -15.22
C PRO A 174 -14.26 -2.80 -14.27
N GLU A 175 -14.52 -3.81 -13.43
CA GLU A 175 -15.59 -3.74 -12.43
C GLU A 175 -15.18 -2.79 -11.29
N ILE A 176 -13.92 -2.86 -10.84
CA ILE A 176 -13.37 -1.95 -9.81
C ILE A 176 -13.31 -0.50 -10.33
N GLN A 177 -13.04 -0.28 -11.61
CA GLN A 177 -13.05 1.05 -12.24
C GLN A 177 -14.40 1.76 -12.11
N ARG A 178 -15.52 1.03 -12.08
CA ARG A 178 -16.85 1.63 -11.84
C ARG A 178 -16.96 2.29 -10.48
N VAL A 179 -16.22 1.76 -9.48
CA VAL A 179 -16.14 2.31 -8.13
C VAL A 179 -15.02 3.34 -8.02
N PHE A 180 -13.86 3.06 -8.60
CA PHE A 180 -12.67 3.92 -8.58
C PHE A 180 -12.22 4.23 -10.02
N PRO A 181 -12.78 5.27 -10.67
CA PRO A 181 -12.56 5.55 -12.10
C PRO A 181 -11.11 5.86 -12.50
N ASN A 182 -10.27 6.23 -11.52
CA ASN A 182 -8.85 6.52 -11.69
C ASN A 182 -7.95 5.28 -11.80
N ILE A 183 -8.49 4.08 -11.60
CA ILE A 183 -7.75 2.82 -11.71
C ILE A 183 -7.49 2.49 -13.18
N VAL A 184 -6.30 1.95 -13.46
CA VAL A 184 -5.92 1.40 -14.77
C VAL A 184 -5.32 0.00 -14.57
N PRO A 185 -5.49 -0.94 -15.53
CA PRO A 185 -4.96 -2.28 -15.39
C PRO A 185 -3.42 -2.29 -15.42
N ALA A 186 -2.83 -3.14 -14.59
CA ALA A 186 -1.43 -3.54 -14.63
C ALA A 186 -1.32 -5.00 -15.13
N VAL A 187 -0.12 -5.43 -15.48
CA VAL A 187 0.13 -6.78 -16.00
C VAL A 187 -0.18 -7.85 -14.93
N ASN A 188 0.36 -7.67 -13.74
CA ASN A 188 0.17 -8.55 -12.59
C ASN A 188 0.56 -7.84 -11.27
N VAL A 189 0.37 -8.52 -10.14
CA VAL A 189 0.67 -7.98 -8.79
C VAL A 189 2.16 -7.72 -8.52
N MET A 190 3.07 -8.20 -9.36
CA MET A 190 4.49 -7.81 -9.27
C MET A 190 4.71 -6.41 -9.86
N GLU A 191 3.99 -6.04 -10.93
CA GLU A 191 4.06 -4.67 -11.45
C GLU A 191 3.57 -3.66 -10.40
N THR A 192 2.46 -3.95 -9.71
CA THR A 192 1.94 -3.09 -8.64
C THR A 192 2.87 -3.07 -7.44
N GLY A 193 3.32 -4.23 -6.97
CA GLY A 193 4.15 -4.38 -5.78
C GLY A 193 5.54 -3.76 -5.92
N PHE A 194 6.18 -3.90 -7.08
CA PHE A 194 7.49 -3.29 -7.35
C PHE A 194 7.42 -1.81 -7.74
N ALA A 195 6.23 -1.24 -7.96
CA ALA A 195 6.04 0.19 -8.08
C ALA A 195 5.87 0.89 -6.71
N ASN A 196 6.00 0.18 -5.59
CA ASN A 196 6.01 0.73 -4.24
C ASN A 196 7.32 1.49 -3.96
N ILE A 197 7.36 2.75 -4.38
CA ILE A 197 8.53 3.64 -4.18
C ILE A 197 8.74 4.08 -2.73
N ASN A 198 7.74 3.93 -1.86
CA ASN A 198 7.90 4.24 -0.44
C ASN A 198 8.96 3.34 0.21
N ALA A 199 8.96 2.05 -0.12
CA ALA A 199 9.94 1.09 0.36
C ALA A 199 11.39 1.45 -0.06
N ILE A 200 11.55 2.22 -1.12
CA ILE A 200 12.86 2.64 -1.63
C ILE A 200 13.35 3.91 -0.90
N MET A 201 12.49 4.92 -0.73
CA MET A 201 12.92 6.21 -0.22
C MET A 201 12.81 6.34 1.31
N HIS A 202 11.80 5.73 1.95
CA HIS A 202 11.59 5.93 3.38
C HIS A 202 12.67 5.28 4.25
N PRO A 203 13.04 3.99 4.07
CA PRO A 203 14.09 3.40 4.89
C PRO A 203 15.44 4.09 4.71
N ALA A 204 15.79 4.48 3.49
CA ALA A 204 17.01 5.22 3.20
C ALA A 204 17.05 6.57 3.94
N GLY A 205 15.97 7.34 3.86
CA GLY A 205 15.86 8.63 4.56
C GLY A 205 15.84 8.50 6.07
N MET A 206 15.14 7.50 6.62
CA MET A 206 15.05 7.28 8.08
C MET A 206 16.41 6.87 8.67
N LEU A 207 17.04 5.85 8.07
CA LEU A 207 18.32 5.32 8.59
C LEU A 207 19.47 6.29 8.34
N GLY A 208 19.48 6.99 7.19
CA GLY A 208 20.47 8.02 6.90
C GLY A 208 20.40 9.24 7.81
N ASN A 209 19.27 9.46 8.49
CA ASN A 209 19.06 10.55 9.44
C ASN A 209 18.80 10.06 10.88
N ALA A 210 19.17 8.82 11.21
CA ALA A 210 18.85 8.24 12.52
C ALA A 210 19.25 9.15 13.69
N GLY A 211 20.50 9.59 13.72
CA GLY A 211 20.99 10.47 14.78
C GLY A 211 20.32 11.85 14.79
N TRP A 212 19.92 12.37 13.62
CA TRP A 212 19.22 13.64 13.54
C TRP A 212 17.78 13.52 14.05
N ILE A 213 17.08 12.46 13.66
CA ILE A 213 15.73 12.16 14.16
C ILE A 213 15.72 12.06 15.68
N GLU A 214 16.61 11.25 16.25
CA GLU A 214 16.70 11.04 17.71
C GLU A 214 17.07 12.33 18.44
N LYS A 215 18.02 13.11 17.90
CA LYS A 215 18.47 14.36 18.52
C LYS A 215 17.41 15.45 18.55
N THR A 216 16.58 15.52 17.48
CA THR A 216 15.60 16.62 17.28
C THR A 216 14.16 16.19 17.50
N ASN A 217 13.88 14.90 17.80
CA ASN A 217 12.54 14.32 17.77
C ASN A 217 11.84 14.59 16.42
N GLY A 218 12.59 14.52 15.31
CA GLY A 218 12.08 14.74 13.97
C GLY A 218 11.78 16.21 13.62
N ASP A 219 12.32 17.18 14.34
CA ASP A 219 12.09 18.60 14.06
C ASP A 219 12.96 19.11 12.91
N PHE A 220 12.72 18.56 11.73
CA PHE A 220 13.25 18.98 10.43
C PHE A 220 12.34 18.51 9.30
N LEU A 221 12.50 19.08 8.09
CA LEU A 221 11.71 18.71 6.94
C LEU A 221 12.28 17.45 6.27
N TYR A 222 11.54 16.33 6.40
CA TYR A 222 12.02 15.00 6.03
C TYR A 222 12.55 14.91 4.60
N TYR A 223 11.76 15.35 3.63
CA TYR A 223 12.11 15.23 2.22
C TYR A 223 13.06 16.35 1.74
N ARG A 224 12.96 17.54 2.34
CA ARG A 224 13.73 18.70 1.90
C ARG A 224 15.10 18.80 2.57
N GLU A 225 15.18 18.54 3.86
CA GLU A 225 16.40 18.67 4.64
C GLU A 225 17.04 17.30 4.89
N GLY A 226 16.19 16.27 5.09
CA GLY A 226 16.64 14.92 5.40
C GLY A 226 17.17 14.16 4.17
N ILE A 227 16.63 14.37 2.98
CA ILE A 227 17.14 13.69 1.79
C ILE A 227 18.28 14.52 1.19
N THR A 228 19.49 14.16 1.56
CA THR A 228 20.74 14.76 1.04
C THR A 228 21.20 14.07 -0.26
N PRO A 229 22.17 14.62 -1.00
CA PRO A 229 22.73 13.96 -2.19
C PRO A 229 23.21 12.52 -1.91
N SER A 230 23.83 12.28 -0.75
CA SER A 230 24.28 10.93 -0.36
C SER A 230 23.12 9.95 -0.16
N ILE A 231 22.02 10.40 0.49
CA ILE A 231 20.81 9.58 0.67
C ILE A 231 20.11 9.39 -0.67
N GLY A 232 20.10 10.39 -1.55
CA GLY A 232 19.65 10.26 -2.93
C GLY A 232 20.38 9.17 -3.69
N SER A 233 21.72 9.08 -3.53
CA SER A 233 22.52 8.00 -4.12
C SER A 233 22.17 6.61 -3.57
N TRP A 234 21.78 6.49 -2.28
CA TRP A 234 21.28 5.22 -1.74
C TRP A 234 19.94 4.85 -2.39
N ILE A 235 19.04 5.81 -2.55
CA ILE A 235 17.74 5.60 -3.21
C ILE A 235 17.95 5.15 -4.65
N ASP A 236 18.86 5.78 -5.40
CA ASP A 236 19.18 5.41 -6.78
C ASP A 236 19.76 3.99 -6.87
N ALA A 237 20.62 3.59 -5.92
CA ALA A 237 21.19 2.23 -5.85
C ALA A 237 20.10 1.19 -5.57
N ILE A 238 19.21 1.44 -4.60
CA ILE A 238 18.07 0.57 -4.28
C ILE A 238 17.14 0.46 -5.50
N ASP A 239 16.90 1.56 -6.19
CA ASP A 239 16.06 1.57 -7.39
C ASP A 239 16.65 0.73 -8.52
N GLU A 240 17.97 0.74 -8.73
CA GLU A 240 18.59 -0.11 -9.74
C GLU A 240 18.47 -1.61 -9.37
N GLU A 241 18.67 -1.98 -8.08
CA GLU A 241 18.44 -3.33 -7.60
C GLU A 241 16.98 -3.77 -7.85
N ARG A 242 16.01 -2.92 -7.53
CA ARG A 242 14.59 -3.15 -7.80
C ARG A 242 14.32 -3.33 -9.29
N ARG A 243 14.87 -2.49 -10.13
CA ARG A 243 14.68 -2.52 -11.59
C ARG A 243 15.27 -3.78 -12.21
N GLU A 244 16.37 -4.30 -11.68
CA GLU A 244 16.92 -5.57 -12.14
C GLU A 244 15.97 -6.74 -11.83
N ILE A 245 15.34 -6.76 -10.65
CA ILE A 245 14.30 -7.75 -10.32
C ILE A 245 13.13 -7.64 -11.31
N VAL A 246 12.67 -6.41 -11.58
CA VAL A 246 11.56 -6.13 -12.51
C VAL A 246 11.89 -6.61 -13.94
N ARG A 247 13.16 -6.45 -14.41
CA ARG A 247 13.60 -6.99 -15.70
C ARG A 247 13.54 -8.52 -15.73
N ARG A 248 13.96 -9.18 -14.65
CA ARG A 248 13.88 -10.65 -14.53
C ARG A 248 12.45 -11.17 -14.53
N LEU A 249 11.51 -10.38 -14.05
CA LEU A 249 10.07 -10.67 -14.12
C LEU A 249 9.47 -10.44 -15.52
N GLY A 250 10.23 -9.95 -16.49
CA GLY A 250 9.75 -9.60 -17.82
C GLY A 250 8.83 -8.36 -17.84
N LEU A 251 8.89 -7.53 -16.80
CA LEU A 251 8.08 -6.32 -16.65
C LEU A 251 8.89 -5.07 -17.06
N GLN A 252 8.20 -3.95 -17.28
CA GLN A 252 8.83 -2.68 -17.61
C GLN A 252 9.54 -2.08 -16.37
N PRO A 253 10.88 -1.92 -16.37
CA PRO A 253 11.64 -1.46 -15.22
C PRO A 253 11.64 0.07 -15.13
N LEU A 254 10.48 0.67 -14.81
CA LEU A 254 10.36 2.12 -14.63
C LEU A 254 11.31 2.59 -13.51
N ARG A 255 12.00 3.72 -13.72
CA ARG A 255 12.87 4.35 -12.71
C ARG A 255 12.03 4.93 -11.57
N PHE A 256 12.62 5.05 -10.39
CA PHE A 256 12.01 5.77 -9.27
C PHE A 256 11.45 7.13 -9.68
N VAL A 257 12.26 7.92 -10.39
CA VAL A 257 11.88 9.27 -10.85
C VAL A 257 10.69 9.27 -11.80
N ASP A 258 10.54 8.23 -12.64
CA ASP A 258 9.41 8.10 -13.56
C ASP A 258 8.11 7.80 -12.79
N ILE A 259 8.17 6.87 -11.82
CA ILE A 259 7.03 6.52 -10.97
C ILE A 259 6.63 7.74 -10.10
N PHE A 260 7.61 8.43 -9.55
CA PHE A 260 7.42 9.61 -8.70
C PHE A 260 6.76 10.76 -9.49
N HIS A 261 7.19 10.95 -10.75
CA HIS A 261 6.57 11.90 -11.67
C HIS A 261 5.15 11.49 -12.08
N GLN A 262 4.92 10.20 -12.41
CA GLN A 262 3.57 9.68 -12.74
C GLN A 262 2.59 9.86 -11.58
N ALA A 263 3.06 9.77 -10.34
CA ALA A 263 2.29 10.09 -9.15
C ALA A 263 2.04 11.60 -8.96
N GLY A 264 2.66 12.43 -9.81
CA GLY A 264 2.59 13.90 -9.76
C GLY A 264 3.33 14.51 -8.57
N LEU A 265 4.38 13.83 -8.13
CA LEU A 265 5.16 14.21 -6.96
C LEU A 265 6.45 14.98 -7.34
N THR A 266 6.74 15.16 -8.62
CA THR A 266 7.90 15.94 -9.08
C THR A 266 7.65 16.52 -10.47
N THR A 267 8.54 17.43 -10.92
CA THR A 267 8.47 18.07 -12.22
C THR A 267 9.10 17.21 -13.34
N VAL A 268 8.82 17.55 -14.58
CA VAL A 268 9.42 16.87 -15.76
C VAL A 268 10.94 17.08 -15.76
N GLU A 269 11.40 18.31 -15.46
CA GLU A 269 12.81 18.67 -15.45
C GLU A 269 13.59 17.85 -14.41
N ALA A 270 13.05 17.73 -13.20
CA ALA A 270 13.67 16.95 -12.13
C ALA A 270 13.69 15.44 -12.45
N ARG A 271 12.60 14.90 -13.05
CA ARG A 271 12.56 13.52 -13.55
C ARG A 271 13.65 13.25 -14.59
N ASP A 272 13.88 14.21 -15.50
CA ASP A 272 14.80 14.04 -16.64
C ASP A 272 16.27 14.04 -16.21
N THR A 273 16.60 14.57 -15.02
CA THR A 273 17.93 14.38 -14.40
C THR A 273 18.25 12.92 -14.09
N GLY A 274 17.24 12.09 -13.87
CA GLY A 274 17.41 10.71 -13.43
C GLY A 274 17.80 10.53 -11.96
N SER A 275 17.95 11.61 -11.21
CA SER A 275 18.38 11.63 -9.80
C SER A 275 17.18 11.61 -8.85
N ALA A 276 17.15 10.66 -7.92
CA ALA A 276 16.14 10.62 -6.86
C ALA A 276 16.23 11.87 -5.96
N TYR A 277 17.44 12.36 -5.70
CA TYR A 277 17.64 13.61 -4.96
C TYR A 277 16.91 14.77 -5.61
N GLU A 278 17.17 15.02 -6.90
CA GLU A 278 16.53 16.12 -7.63
C GLU A 278 15.00 15.95 -7.70
N ALA A 279 14.54 14.73 -7.97
CA ALA A 279 13.11 14.45 -8.01
C ALA A 279 12.40 14.74 -6.68
N ILE A 280 12.99 14.35 -5.55
CA ILE A 280 12.41 14.55 -4.21
C ILE A 280 12.49 16.03 -3.81
N HIS A 281 13.59 16.71 -4.08
CA HIS A 281 13.75 18.13 -3.76
C HIS A 281 12.84 19.06 -4.58
N ASN A 282 12.34 18.62 -5.72
CA ASN A 282 11.37 19.36 -6.54
C ASN A 282 9.92 18.86 -6.30
N SER A 283 9.66 18.24 -5.16
CA SER A 283 8.33 17.75 -4.76
C SER A 283 7.61 18.74 -3.85
N GLU A 284 6.84 19.66 -4.43
CA GLU A 284 6.05 20.63 -3.64
C GLU A 284 5.11 19.94 -2.63
N ALA A 285 4.53 18.81 -3.01
CA ALA A 285 3.63 18.03 -2.14
C ALA A 285 4.30 17.55 -0.84
N ASN A 286 5.63 17.43 -0.84
CA ASN A 286 6.41 16.90 0.27
C ASN A 286 7.18 17.98 1.07
N PHE A 287 7.16 19.24 0.62
CA PHE A 287 8.01 20.31 1.18
C PHE A 287 7.82 20.58 2.66
N THR A 288 6.62 20.43 3.18
CA THR A 288 6.28 20.78 4.57
C THR A 288 6.22 19.58 5.51
N ILE A 289 6.54 18.37 5.00
CA ILE A 289 6.42 17.15 5.79
C ILE A 289 7.62 17.05 6.74
N LYS A 290 7.34 17.12 8.04
CA LYS A 290 8.34 16.88 9.08
C LYS A 290 8.75 15.42 9.16
N ALA A 291 9.96 15.18 9.62
CA ALA A 291 10.43 13.84 9.91
C ALA A 291 9.59 13.20 11.03
N PRO A 292 9.48 11.87 11.05
CA PRO A 292 8.91 11.15 12.18
C PRO A 292 9.70 11.45 13.46
N PRO A 293 9.04 11.48 14.63
CA PRO A 293 9.71 11.82 15.90
C PRO A 293 10.60 10.69 16.45
N SER A 294 10.52 9.50 15.86
CA SER A 294 11.32 8.34 16.25
C SER A 294 11.55 7.41 15.07
N LEU A 295 12.54 6.53 15.19
CA LEU A 295 12.83 5.49 14.20
C LEU A 295 11.78 4.37 14.21
N ASP A 296 11.10 4.15 15.35
CA ASP A 296 9.96 3.24 15.44
C ASP A 296 8.73 3.86 14.78
N HIS A 297 8.74 3.85 13.46
CA HIS A 297 7.71 4.45 12.62
C HIS A 297 7.37 3.52 11.44
N ARG A 298 6.20 3.72 10.84
CA ARG A 298 5.78 2.94 9.68
C ARG A 298 6.76 3.03 8.49
N TYR A 299 7.51 4.12 8.34
CA TYR A 299 8.54 4.29 7.32
C TYR A 299 9.69 3.30 7.43
N ILE A 300 9.84 2.65 8.59
CA ILE A 300 10.73 1.49 8.76
C ILE A 300 9.91 0.22 8.89
N ARG A 301 8.96 0.15 9.83
CA ARG A 301 8.24 -1.12 10.10
C ARG A 301 7.50 -1.68 8.89
N GLU A 302 6.84 -0.83 8.14
CA GLU A 302 6.10 -1.24 6.94
C GLU A 302 7.01 -1.35 5.72
N ASP A 303 7.79 -0.29 5.44
CA ASP A 303 8.55 -0.19 4.21
C ASP A 303 9.78 -1.13 4.18
N VAL A 304 10.35 -1.47 5.34
CA VAL A 304 11.34 -2.55 5.42
C VAL A 304 10.66 -3.92 5.41
N GLY A 305 9.74 -4.17 6.34
CA GLY A 305 9.16 -5.51 6.54
C GLY A 305 8.28 -5.99 5.40
N TYR A 306 7.51 -5.08 4.79
CA TYR A 306 6.54 -5.40 3.71
C TYR A 306 6.91 -4.73 2.38
N GLY A 307 8.10 -4.19 2.28
CA GLY A 307 8.67 -3.60 1.07
C GLY A 307 10.02 -4.22 0.73
N LEU A 308 11.09 -3.87 1.47
CA LEU A 308 12.43 -4.34 1.16
C LEU A 308 12.59 -5.87 1.35
N VAL A 309 12.03 -6.46 2.41
CA VAL A 309 12.12 -7.91 2.65
C VAL A 309 11.52 -8.71 1.49
N PRO A 310 10.25 -8.52 1.08
CA PRO A 310 9.73 -9.25 -0.07
C PRO A 310 10.46 -8.94 -1.38
N MET A 311 10.98 -7.72 -1.59
CA MET A 311 11.78 -7.41 -2.77
C MET A 311 13.08 -8.20 -2.80
N THR A 312 13.81 -8.29 -1.67
CA THR A 312 15.05 -9.06 -1.58
C THR A 312 14.81 -10.56 -1.72
N ASP A 313 13.74 -11.07 -1.14
CA ASP A 313 13.40 -12.49 -1.22
C ASP A 313 13.01 -12.92 -2.65
N ILE A 314 12.21 -12.11 -3.34
CA ILE A 314 11.90 -12.32 -4.77
C ILE A 314 13.17 -12.15 -5.61
N GLY A 315 14.03 -11.17 -5.29
CA GLY A 315 15.33 -11.01 -5.93
C GLY A 315 16.18 -12.29 -5.83
N LYS A 316 16.30 -12.86 -4.64
CA LYS A 316 17.00 -14.15 -4.42
C LYS A 316 16.40 -15.27 -5.26
N LEU A 317 15.08 -15.41 -5.28
CA LEU A 317 14.37 -16.41 -6.09
C LEU A 317 14.74 -16.29 -7.57
N LEU A 318 14.90 -15.06 -8.08
CA LEU A 318 15.22 -14.76 -9.48
C LEU A 318 16.72 -14.64 -9.76
N GLY A 319 17.58 -14.92 -8.78
CA GLY A 319 19.05 -14.84 -8.92
C GLY A 319 19.58 -13.41 -9.01
N VAL A 320 18.87 -12.42 -8.49
CA VAL A 320 19.30 -11.01 -8.43
C VAL A 320 19.88 -10.69 -7.06
N LYS A 321 21.05 -10.05 -7.04
CA LYS A 321 21.68 -9.57 -5.80
C LYS A 321 21.13 -8.18 -5.44
N THR A 322 20.86 -7.97 -4.16
CA THR A 322 20.28 -6.73 -3.63
C THR A 322 21.06 -6.23 -2.40
N PRO A 323 22.38 -5.95 -2.55
CA PRO A 323 23.24 -5.65 -1.39
C PRO A 323 22.84 -4.38 -0.64
N THR A 324 22.34 -3.35 -1.33
CA THR A 324 21.94 -2.10 -0.70
C THR A 324 20.64 -2.28 0.10
N MET A 325 19.63 -2.96 -0.48
CA MET A 325 18.42 -3.32 0.27
C MET A 325 18.73 -4.18 1.48
N GLU A 326 19.61 -5.18 1.35
CA GLU A 326 20.01 -6.06 2.45
C GLU A 326 20.74 -5.31 3.57
N ALA A 327 21.58 -4.34 3.24
CA ALA A 327 22.24 -3.49 4.22
C ALA A 327 21.21 -2.67 5.04
N LEU A 328 20.22 -2.07 4.38
CA LEU A 328 19.17 -1.31 5.07
C LEU A 328 18.29 -2.21 5.95
N ILE A 329 17.95 -3.42 5.51
CA ILE A 329 17.20 -4.39 6.34
C ILE A 329 18.00 -4.72 7.60
N THR A 330 19.32 -4.95 7.47
CA THR A 330 20.21 -5.26 8.59
C THR A 330 20.28 -4.08 9.57
N LEU A 331 20.49 -2.86 9.07
CA LEU A 331 20.54 -1.65 9.91
C LEU A 331 19.21 -1.40 10.62
N ALA A 332 18.09 -1.52 9.92
CA ALA A 332 16.76 -1.37 10.50
C ALA A 332 16.50 -2.40 11.60
N SER A 333 16.88 -3.66 11.37
CA SER A 333 16.76 -4.73 12.35
C SER A 333 17.58 -4.42 13.62
N THR A 334 18.81 -3.96 13.44
CA THR A 334 19.70 -3.60 14.55
C THR A 334 19.14 -2.44 15.38
N VAL A 335 18.68 -1.40 14.71
CA VAL A 335 18.19 -0.16 15.38
C VAL A 335 16.89 -0.42 16.14
N LEU A 336 15.97 -1.21 15.59
CA LEU A 336 14.68 -1.46 16.25
C LEU A 336 14.67 -2.72 17.12
N GLY A 337 15.73 -3.53 17.13
CA GLY A 337 15.75 -4.80 17.85
C GLY A 337 14.73 -5.81 17.30
N VAL A 338 14.42 -5.75 15.99
CA VAL A 338 13.43 -6.57 15.29
C VAL A 338 14.12 -7.36 14.19
N ASP A 339 13.94 -8.66 14.13
CA ASP A 339 14.42 -9.43 12.98
C ASP A 339 13.42 -9.32 11.81
N PHE A 340 13.64 -8.31 10.95
CA PHE A 340 12.77 -8.10 9.79
C PHE A 340 12.80 -9.26 8.78
N ARG A 341 13.86 -10.11 8.77
CA ARG A 341 13.92 -11.27 7.89
C ARG A 341 13.00 -12.40 8.35
N LEU A 342 12.65 -12.43 9.63
CA LEU A 342 11.67 -13.37 10.20
C LEU A 342 10.27 -12.75 10.27
N GLU A 343 10.18 -11.51 10.74
CA GLU A 343 8.90 -10.86 10.99
C GLU A 343 8.29 -10.26 9.73
N GLY A 344 9.09 -9.84 8.76
CA GLY A 344 8.65 -9.27 7.50
C GLY A 344 7.91 -10.26 6.60
N LEU A 345 7.50 -9.79 5.44
CA LEU A 345 6.77 -10.57 4.45
C LEU A 345 7.75 -11.41 3.60
N THR A 346 8.03 -12.60 4.05
CA THR A 346 8.92 -13.57 3.39
C THR A 346 8.21 -14.34 2.28
N LEU A 347 8.97 -15.09 1.45
CA LEU A 347 8.40 -16.01 0.45
C LEU A 347 7.42 -17.01 1.08
N ALA A 348 7.75 -17.56 2.25
CA ALA A 348 6.86 -18.48 2.97
C ALA A 348 5.51 -17.84 3.31
N LYS A 349 5.51 -16.60 3.82
CA LYS A 349 4.28 -15.85 4.13
C LYS A 349 3.48 -15.47 2.88
N MET A 350 4.14 -15.37 1.72
CA MET A 350 3.48 -15.16 0.43
C MET A 350 2.97 -16.45 -0.21
N GLY A 351 3.17 -17.62 0.42
CA GLY A 351 2.81 -18.92 -0.15
C GLY A 351 3.75 -19.40 -1.26
N LEU A 352 4.98 -18.87 -1.28
CA LEU A 352 5.99 -19.13 -2.31
C LEU A 352 7.17 -19.96 -1.79
N GLU A 353 7.02 -20.63 -0.64
CA GLU A 353 8.06 -21.46 -0.07
C GLU A 353 8.37 -22.66 -0.97
N GLY A 354 9.64 -22.88 -1.27
CA GLY A 354 10.11 -24.02 -2.07
C GLY A 354 9.80 -23.95 -3.57
N ILE A 355 9.25 -22.84 -4.08
CA ILE A 355 9.06 -22.68 -5.52
C ILE A 355 10.38 -22.35 -6.24
N SER A 356 10.47 -22.72 -7.52
CA SER A 356 11.57 -22.30 -8.38
C SER A 356 11.25 -21.03 -9.15
N ALA A 357 12.28 -20.36 -9.69
CA ALA A 357 12.10 -19.19 -10.55
C ALA A 357 11.24 -19.48 -11.79
N GLU A 358 11.32 -20.69 -12.32
CA GLU A 358 10.55 -21.14 -13.50
C GLU A 358 9.05 -21.32 -13.18
N GLN A 359 8.70 -21.67 -11.93
CA GLN A 359 7.32 -21.87 -11.50
C GLN A 359 6.62 -20.53 -11.16
N PHE A 360 7.39 -19.51 -10.79
CA PHE A 360 6.85 -18.26 -10.29
C PHE A 360 5.90 -17.55 -11.28
N PRO A 361 6.21 -17.44 -12.60
CA PRO A 361 5.28 -16.84 -13.57
C PRO A 361 3.92 -17.54 -13.64
N ALA A 362 3.90 -18.87 -13.55
CA ALA A 362 2.65 -19.63 -13.58
C ALA A 362 1.80 -19.35 -12.32
N ILE A 363 2.42 -19.27 -11.16
CA ILE A 363 1.71 -18.88 -9.91
C ILE A 363 1.14 -17.46 -10.03
N LEU A 364 1.88 -16.53 -10.58
CA LEU A 364 1.38 -15.16 -10.79
C LEU A 364 0.17 -15.12 -11.74
N ALA A 365 0.18 -15.96 -12.77
CA ALA A 365 -0.89 -16.01 -13.77
C ALA A 365 -2.11 -16.79 -13.30
N ASP A 366 -1.92 -17.96 -12.69
CA ASP A 366 -2.97 -18.95 -12.42
C ASP A 366 -3.34 -19.12 -10.96
N GLY A 367 -2.50 -18.64 -10.04
CA GLY A 367 -2.67 -18.78 -8.60
C GLY A 367 -1.94 -19.99 -8.01
N PHE A 368 -2.19 -20.24 -6.72
CA PHE A 368 -1.60 -21.38 -5.99
C PHE A 368 -2.26 -22.71 -6.32
#